data_bb5b311602e4c71ddda40a3242319a67
#
_entry.id   bb5b311602e4c71ddda40a3242319a67
#
_cell.length_a   1.000
_cell.length_b   1.000
_cell.length_c   1.000
_cell.angle_alpha   90.00
_cell.angle_beta   90.00
_cell.angle_gamma   90.00
#
_symmetry.space_group_name_H-M   'P 1'
#
loop_
_entity.id
_entity.type
_entity.pdbx_description
1 polymer ?
#
loop_
_entity_poly.entity_id
_entity_poly.type
_entity_poly.pdbx_seq_one_letter_code
_entity_poly.pdbx_strand_id
1 'polypeptide(L)'
;MPGVQLCSRTAAVVVAAAALATAVIVATVWSMRRAPAEVQTLAAVLQRLGQGNDLGDQPLTFMVASGSYTAQLAAQRGLCKPEQCDMFAQLNPYQHYGNGWDELMRQGYALGDIQAWSASSGTVVIPRAAFRAYGSHTGYLACTVAHEIAHISRNHIFQQSYHLNHNLHGQNEQAKKLAEMKRSRELELEADRDAATMLARAGYPARVCQHELAFMARSVGDGSITEPDATHPGYEERLAAMRAHYDAMEKHPPAAETSTRISTSYSRSDNLLTLTPDPR
;
A
#
# COMPACT_ATOMS: atom_id res chain seq x y z
N MET A 1 -56.45 23.07 8.15
CA MET A 1 -55.49 22.27 8.94
C MET A 1 -54.42 21.67 8.01
N PRO A 2 -53.29 22.35 7.72
CA PRO A 2 -52.23 21.77 6.85
C PRO A 2 -50.96 21.32 7.59
N GLY A 3 -50.97 21.21 8.93
CA GLY A 3 -49.74 20.99 9.69
C GLY A 3 -49.31 19.52 9.91
N VAL A 4 -50.17 18.53 9.69
CA VAL A 4 -49.91 17.13 10.05
C VAL A 4 -49.18 16.34 8.95
N GLN A 5 -49.26 16.75 7.71
CA GLN A 5 -48.64 16.00 6.59
C GLN A 5 -47.12 16.25 6.42
N LEU A 6 -46.59 17.41 6.87
CA LEU A 6 -45.15 17.70 6.77
C LEU A 6 -44.32 16.87 7.77
N CYS A 7 -44.87 16.66 9.00
CA CYS A 7 -44.17 15.92 10.05
C CYS A 7 -44.02 14.38 9.72
N SER A 8 -44.97 13.83 8.99
CA SER A 8 -44.95 12.41 8.62
C SER A 8 -43.93 12.11 7.47
N ARG A 9 -43.74 13.06 6.55
CA ARG A 9 -42.79 12.91 5.46
C ARG A 9 -41.33 13.01 5.91
N THR A 10 -41.04 13.96 6.83
CA THR A 10 -39.68 14.05 7.41
C THR A 10 -39.31 12.85 8.27
N ALA A 11 -40.27 12.33 9.08
CA ALA A 11 -40.04 11.10 9.83
C ALA A 11 -39.79 9.88 8.93
N ALA A 12 -40.55 9.74 7.85
CA ALA A 12 -40.35 8.64 6.88
C ALA A 12 -38.98 8.72 6.19
N VAL A 13 -38.53 9.93 5.83
CA VAL A 13 -37.19 10.13 5.20
C VAL A 13 -36.07 9.79 6.19
N VAL A 14 -36.18 10.20 7.45
CA VAL A 14 -35.18 9.88 8.49
C VAL A 14 -35.11 8.38 8.76
N VAL A 15 -36.25 7.70 8.85
CA VAL A 15 -36.31 6.24 9.04
C VAL A 15 -35.73 5.52 7.82
N ALA A 16 -36.03 5.95 6.60
CA ALA A 16 -35.46 5.36 5.39
C ALA A 16 -33.94 5.54 5.30
N ALA A 17 -33.44 6.73 5.64
CA ALA A 17 -32.00 7.02 5.68
C ALA A 17 -31.28 6.18 6.75
N ALA A 18 -31.86 6.03 7.94
CA ALA A 18 -31.31 5.18 8.99
C ALA A 18 -31.30 3.71 8.61
N ALA A 19 -32.36 3.20 7.97
CA ALA A 19 -32.43 1.82 7.47
C ALA A 19 -31.40 1.56 6.37
N LEU A 20 -31.21 2.52 5.45
CA LEU A 20 -30.20 2.41 4.40
C LEU A 20 -28.78 2.39 4.99
N ALA A 21 -28.48 3.28 5.93
CA ALA A 21 -27.20 3.32 6.61
C ALA A 21 -26.92 2.00 7.36
N THR A 22 -27.91 1.45 8.06
CA THR A 22 -27.79 0.17 8.76
C THR A 22 -27.56 -0.98 7.77
N ALA A 23 -28.26 -1.02 6.64
CA ALA A 23 -28.09 -2.04 5.61
C ALA A 23 -26.69 -1.99 4.98
N VAL A 24 -26.16 -0.79 4.71
CA VAL A 24 -24.80 -0.59 4.20
C VAL A 24 -23.76 -1.07 5.23
N ILE A 25 -23.90 -0.72 6.50
CA ILE A 25 -22.97 -1.17 7.56
C ILE A 25 -23.02 -2.70 7.69
N VAL A 26 -24.19 -3.32 7.70
CA VAL A 26 -24.33 -4.77 7.78
C VAL A 26 -23.70 -5.47 6.56
N ALA A 27 -23.93 -4.96 5.35
CA ALA A 27 -23.35 -5.50 4.14
C ALA A 27 -21.81 -5.39 4.13
N THR A 28 -21.27 -4.25 4.57
CA THR A 28 -19.83 -4.03 4.68
C THR A 28 -19.19 -4.98 5.70
N VAL A 29 -19.76 -5.08 6.90
CA VAL A 29 -19.26 -6.00 7.94
C VAL A 29 -19.34 -7.46 7.47
N TRP A 30 -20.39 -7.84 6.75
CA TRP A 30 -20.56 -9.20 6.24
C TRP A 30 -19.59 -9.53 5.12
N SER A 31 -19.31 -8.60 4.18
CA SER A 31 -18.31 -8.77 3.13
C SER A 31 -16.91 -8.91 3.71
N MET A 32 -16.56 -8.10 4.71
CA MET A 32 -15.26 -8.17 5.39
C MET A 32 -15.06 -9.47 6.17
N ARG A 33 -16.10 -10.01 6.82
CA ARG A 33 -16.02 -11.32 7.50
C ARG A 33 -15.74 -12.48 6.56
N ARG A 34 -16.04 -12.33 5.27
CA ARG A 34 -15.77 -13.33 4.21
C ARG A 34 -14.51 -13.02 3.40
N ALA A 35 -13.85 -11.90 3.67
CA ALA A 35 -12.59 -11.57 3.03
C ALA A 35 -11.49 -12.56 3.45
N PRO A 36 -10.48 -12.79 2.61
CA PRO A 36 -9.29 -13.52 3.00
C PRO A 36 -8.61 -12.93 4.24
N ALA A 37 -7.90 -13.76 5.02
CA ALA A 37 -7.27 -13.33 6.27
C ALA A 37 -6.27 -12.18 6.05
N GLU A 38 -5.52 -12.22 4.95
CA GLU A 38 -4.58 -11.17 4.56
C GLU A 38 -5.30 -9.83 4.33
N VAL A 39 -6.46 -9.86 3.68
CA VAL A 39 -7.28 -8.66 3.44
C VAL A 39 -7.85 -8.12 4.75
N GLN A 40 -8.28 -9.00 5.67
CA GLN A 40 -8.75 -8.58 7.00
C GLN A 40 -7.60 -7.93 7.81
N THR A 41 -6.40 -8.49 7.76
CA THR A 41 -5.22 -7.94 8.40
C THR A 41 -4.87 -6.55 7.83
N LEU A 42 -4.92 -6.43 6.50
CA LEU A 42 -4.67 -5.16 5.80
C LEU A 42 -5.70 -4.09 6.20
N ALA A 43 -6.98 -4.45 6.24
CA ALA A 43 -8.04 -3.53 6.67
C ALA A 43 -7.81 -3.04 8.11
N ALA A 44 -7.39 -3.91 9.03
CA ALA A 44 -7.08 -3.53 10.40
C ALA A 44 -5.87 -2.57 10.49
N VAL A 45 -4.84 -2.80 9.66
CA VAL A 45 -3.68 -1.89 9.54
C VAL A 45 -4.13 -0.52 9.04
N LEU A 46 -4.94 -0.46 8.00
CA LEU A 46 -5.44 0.79 7.43
C LEU A 46 -6.31 1.57 8.44
N GLN A 47 -7.20 0.88 9.14
CA GLN A 47 -8.00 1.48 10.21
C GLN A 47 -7.12 2.14 11.29
N ARG A 48 -6.06 1.46 11.69
CA ARG A 48 -5.13 1.99 12.70
C ARG A 48 -4.32 3.17 12.16
N LEU A 49 -3.86 3.12 10.92
CA LEU A 49 -3.14 4.24 10.29
C LEU A 49 -4.05 5.49 10.21
N GLY A 50 -5.31 5.34 9.83
CA GLY A 50 -6.26 6.45 9.76
C GLY A 50 -6.56 7.11 11.11
N GLN A 51 -6.40 6.39 12.23
CA GLN A 51 -6.64 6.94 13.57
C GLN A 51 -5.63 8.02 13.99
N GLY A 52 -4.45 8.04 13.38
CA GLY A 52 -3.39 8.98 13.74
C GLY A 52 -2.98 9.94 12.63
N ASN A 53 -3.53 9.75 11.41
CA ASN A 53 -3.05 10.44 10.23
C ASN A 53 -4.19 10.97 9.36
N ASP A 54 -3.92 12.04 8.64
CA ASP A 54 -4.72 12.48 7.51
C ASP A 54 -4.31 11.66 6.26
N LEU A 55 -5.17 10.74 5.83
CA LEU A 55 -4.94 9.91 4.64
C LEU A 55 -5.51 10.56 3.35
N GLY A 56 -5.90 11.83 3.41
CA GLY A 56 -6.48 12.56 2.28
C GLY A 56 -7.98 12.30 2.10
N ASP A 57 -8.53 12.87 1.04
CA ASP A 57 -9.99 12.84 0.75
C ASP A 57 -10.33 11.87 -0.39
N GLN A 58 -9.32 11.32 -1.07
CA GLN A 58 -9.53 10.40 -2.19
C GLN A 58 -9.53 8.95 -1.73
N PRO A 59 -10.39 8.11 -2.31
CA PRO A 59 -10.35 6.69 -2.06
C PRO A 59 -9.01 6.07 -2.49
N LEU A 60 -8.49 5.16 -1.68
CA LEU A 60 -7.34 4.32 -2.02
C LEU A 60 -7.80 2.88 -2.20
N THR A 61 -7.17 2.18 -3.11
CA THR A 61 -7.44 0.76 -3.35
C THR A 61 -6.21 -0.09 -3.05
N PHE A 62 -6.45 -1.29 -2.54
CA PHE A 62 -5.41 -2.23 -2.16
C PHE A 62 -5.71 -3.59 -2.75
N MET A 63 -4.70 -4.21 -3.35
CA MET A 63 -4.80 -5.55 -3.94
C MET A 63 -3.77 -6.46 -3.27
N VAL A 64 -4.21 -7.64 -2.83
CA VAL A 64 -3.29 -8.72 -2.50
C VAL A 64 -3.08 -9.55 -3.76
N ALA A 65 -1.85 -9.58 -4.26
CA ALA A 65 -1.53 -10.16 -5.56
C ALA A 65 -0.63 -11.42 -5.46
N SER A 66 -0.50 -12.13 -6.56
CA SER A 66 0.37 -13.31 -6.64
C SER A 66 1.87 -12.99 -6.57
N GLY A 67 2.28 -11.79 -7.02
CA GLY A 67 3.65 -11.30 -7.02
C GLY A 67 4.45 -11.64 -8.30
N SER A 68 5.55 -10.90 -8.50
CA SER A 68 6.39 -11.00 -9.70
C SER A 68 7.09 -12.35 -9.82
N TYR A 69 7.43 -12.98 -8.70
CA TYR A 69 8.02 -14.32 -8.71
C TYR A 69 7.08 -15.36 -9.33
N THR A 70 5.77 -15.26 -9.07
CA THR A 70 4.76 -16.13 -9.71
C THR A 70 4.76 -15.93 -11.22
N ALA A 71 4.86 -14.69 -11.69
CA ALA A 71 4.94 -14.35 -13.11
C ALA A 71 6.22 -14.92 -13.76
N GLN A 72 7.36 -14.81 -13.10
CA GLN A 72 8.63 -15.41 -13.57
C GLN A 72 8.55 -16.92 -13.70
N LEU A 73 7.98 -17.60 -12.70
CA LEU A 73 7.77 -19.05 -12.77
C LEU A 73 6.83 -19.44 -13.91
N ALA A 74 5.81 -18.64 -14.17
CA ALA A 74 4.89 -18.87 -15.29
C ALA A 74 5.61 -18.76 -16.64
N ALA A 75 6.48 -17.75 -16.82
CA ALA A 75 7.32 -17.60 -17.99
C ALA A 75 8.26 -18.79 -18.18
N GLN A 76 8.97 -19.20 -17.12
CA GLN A 76 9.89 -20.33 -17.14
C GLN A 76 9.21 -21.64 -17.51
N ARG A 77 7.93 -21.82 -17.18
CA ARG A 77 7.14 -23.01 -17.51
C ARG A 77 6.35 -22.90 -18.81
N GLY A 78 6.50 -21.79 -19.54
CA GLY A 78 5.82 -21.57 -20.82
C GLY A 78 4.30 -21.38 -20.69
N LEU A 79 3.80 -20.99 -19.50
CA LEU A 79 2.38 -20.71 -19.28
C LEU A 79 1.96 -19.34 -19.77
N CYS A 80 2.91 -18.45 -20.01
CA CYS A 80 2.74 -17.15 -20.65
C CYS A 80 3.99 -16.78 -21.45
N LYS A 81 3.83 -15.88 -22.43
CA LYS A 81 4.97 -15.30 -23.13
C LYS A 81 5.66 -14.29 -22.22
N PRO A 82 7.01 -14.18 -22.23
CA PRO A 82 7.75 -13.27 -21.34
C PRO A 82 7.16 -11.83 -21.30
N GLU A 83 6.80 -11.28 -22.46
CA GLU A 83 6.27 -9.92 -22.61
C GLU A 83 4.86 -9.73 -22.01
N GLN A 84 4.17 -10.82 -21.70
CA GLN A 84 2.82 -10.83 -21.13
C GLN A 84 2.81 -11.25 -19.67
N CYS A 85 3.91 -11.84 -19.19
CA CYS A 85 3.91 -12.46 -17.86
C CYS A 85 3.81 -11.45 -16.73
N ASP A 86 4.27 -10.21 -16.88
CA ASP A 86 4.18 -9.17 -15.86
C ASP A 86 2.73 -8.91 -15.42
N MET A 87 1.76 -9.06 -16.34
CA MET A 87 0.33 -8.93 -15.99
C MET A 87 -0.11 -9.99 -14.98
N PHE A 88 0.53 -11.16 -14.99
CA PHE A 88 0.20 -12.27 -14.10
C PHE A 88 0.71 -12.05 -12.67
N ALA A 89 1.63 -11.12 -12.46
CA ALA A 89 2.04 -10.70 -11.12
C ALA A 89 0.85 -10.18 -10.27
N GLN A 90 -0.18 -9.66 -10.93
CA GLN A 90 -1.38 -9.12 -10.30
C GLN A 90 -2.53 -10.12 -10.17
N LEU A 91 -2.34 -11.38 -10.57
CA LEU A 91 -3.40 -12.38 -10.46
C LEU A 91 -3.88 -12.53 -9.02
N ASN A 92 -5.19 -12.69 -8.90
CA ASN A 92 -5.86 -12.91 -7.63
C ASN A 92 -5.41 -14.25 -7.01
N PRO A 93 -4.65 -14.27 -5.90
CA PRO A 93 -4.13 -15.51 -5.33
C PRO A 93 -5.18 -16.36 -4.60
N TYR A 94 -6.43 -15.91 -4.56
CA TYR A 94 -7.56 -16.60 -3.91
C TYR A 94 -8.49 -17.27 -4.91
N GLN A 95 -8.20 -17.19 -6.19
CA GLN A 95 -8.97 -17.80 -7.27
C GLN A 95 -8.27 -19.06 -7.77
N HIS A 96 -9.06 -20.03 -8.26
CA HIS A 96 -8.53 -21.21 -8.95
C HIS A 96 -8.41 -20.93 -10.44
N TYR A 97 -7.26 -21.24 -11.02
CA TYR A 97 -7.00 -21.03 -12.45
C TYR A 97 -6.82 -22.34 -13.22
N GLY A 98 -6.55 -23.45 -12.53
CA GLY A 98 -6.24 -24.76 -13.16
C GLY A 98 -4.93 -24.76 -13.95
N ASN A 99 -4.71 -25.81 -14.77
CA ASN A 99 -3.61 -25.93 -15.75
C ASN A 99 -2.20 -25.60 -15.20
N GLY A 100 -1.90 -25.95 -13.95
CA GLY A 100 -0.60 -25.68 -13.31
C GLY A 100 -0.48 -24.34 -12.62
N TRP A 101 -1.42 -23.40 -12.82
CA TRP A 101 -1.41 -22.10 -12.18
C TRP A 101 -1.59 -22.16 -10.64
N ASP A 102 -2.43 -23.07 -10.15
CA ASP A 102 -2.64 -23.23 -8.70
C ASP A 102 -1.35 -23.65 -7.98
N GLU A 103 -0.50 -24.46 -8.64
CA GLU A 103 0.80 -24.83 -8.11
C GLU A 103 1.75 -23.63 -8.10
N LEU A 104 1.76 -22.84 -9.17
CA LEU A 104 2.55 -21.59 -9.23
C LEU A 104 2.14 -20.60 -8.14
N MET A 105 0.83 -20.45 -7.90
CA MET A 105 0.31 -19.60 -6.81
C MET A 105 0.81 -20.08 -5.44
N ARG A 106 0.86 -21.40 -5.19
CA ARG A 106 1.41 -21.95 -3.94
C ARG A 106 2.91 -21.68 -3.82
N GLN A 107 3.66 -21.85 -4.89
CA GLN A 107 5.11 -21.58 -4.91
C GLN A 107 5.38 -20.09 -4.75
N GLY A 108 4.64 -19.22 -5.44
CA GLY A 108 4.71 -17.78 -5.29
C GLY A 108 4.42 -17.34 -3.85
N TYR A 109 3.43 -17.94 -3.19
CA TYR A 109 3.17 -17.69 -1.77
C TYR A 109 4.33 -18.14 -0.86
N ALA A 110 4.95 -19.28 -1.15
CA ALA A 110 6.01 -19.85 -0.33
C ALA A 110 7.36 -19.16 -0.49
N LEU A 111 7.70 -18.74 -1.71
CA LEU A 111 9.04 -18.30 -2.09
C LEU A 111 9.06 -16.91 -2.75
N GLY A 112 7.89 -16.30 -2.93
CA GLY A 112 7.74 -15.06 -3.70
C GLY A 112 8.35 -13.84 -3.02
N ASP A 113 8.48 -12.82 -3.83
CA ASP A 113 8.85 -11.46 -3.44
C ASP A 113 7.87 -10.88 -2.43
N ILE A 114 8.38 -9.98 -1.61
CA ILE A 114 7.62 -9.37 -0.51
C ILE A 114 7.52 -7.85 -0.66
N GLN A 115 8.07 -7.30 -1.72
CA GLN A 115 8.03 -5.87 -2.02
C GLN A 115 6.66 -5.49 -2.56
N ALA A 116 6.01 -4.52 -1.93
CA ALA A 116 4.81 -3.87 -2.43
C ALA A 116 5.16 -2.79 -3.44
N TRP A 117 4.16 -2.29 -4.15
CA TRP A 117 4.30 -1.15 -5.04
C TRP A 117 2.97 -0.40 -5.17
N SER A 118 3.04 0.87 -5.55
CA SER A 118 1.89 1.73 -5.75
C SER A 118 1.82 2.28 -7.17
N ALA A 119 0.60 2.55 -7.63
CA ALA A 119 0.31 3.18 -8.90
C ALA A 119 -0.26 4.59 -8.70
N SER A 120 -0.08 5.46 -9.69
CA SER A 120 -0.62 6.84 -9.69
C SER A 120 -2.15 6.90 -9.59
N SER A 121 -2.83 5.77 -9.87
CA SER A 121 -4.29 5.62 -9.69
C SER A 121 -4.75 5.56 -8.23
N GLY A 122 -3.83 5.59 -7.26
CA GLY A 122 -4.16 5.37 -5.85
C GLY A 122 -4.31 3.89 -5.47
N THR A 123 -3.74 2.99 -6.26
CA THR A 123 -3.76 1.54 -6.01
C THR A 123 -2.43 1.09 -5.43
N VAL A 124 -2.47 0.36 -4.31
CA VAL A 124 -1.33 -0.31 -3.69
C VAL A 124 -1.47 -1.81 -3.92
N VAL A 125 -0.43 -2.44 -4.43
CA VAL A 125 -0.36 -3.89 -4.66
C VAL A 125 0.64 -4.51 -3.72
N ILE A 126 0.20 -5.53 -2.97
CA ILE A 126 1.01 -6.21 -1.96
C ILE A 126 1.07 -7.69 -2.33
N PRO A 127 2.25 -8.27 -2.59
CA PRO A 127 2.37 -9.69 -2.82
C PRO A 127 1.89 -10.50 -1.61
N ARG A 128 1.13 -11.57 -1.84
CA ARG A 128 0.63 -12.41 -0.75
C ARG A 128 1.76 -13.01 0.10
N ALA A 129 2.92 -13.22 -0.51
CA ALA A 129 4.12 -13.69 0.19
C ALA A 129 4.59 -12.75 1.31
N ALA A 130 4.34 -11.44 1.21
CA ALA A 130 4.67 -10.47 2.25
C ALA A 130 3.93 -10.80 3.57
N PHE A 131 2.66 -11.17 3.51
CA PHE A 131 1.89 -11.54 4.69
C PHE A 131 2.45 -12.79 5.37
N ARG A 132 2.91 -13.77 4.59
CA ARG A 132 3.60 -14.96 5.12
C ARG A 132 4.93 -14.57 5.77
N ALA A 133 5.73 -13.75 5.09
CA ALA A 133 7.06 -13.36 5.57
C ALA A 133 6.98 -12.53 6.86
N TYR A 134 6.05 -11.58 6.93
CA TYR A 134 5.83 -10.77 8.13
C TYR A 134 5.11 -11.52 9.26
N GLY A 135 4.31 -12.54 8.94
CA GLY A 135 3.59 -13.35 9.92
C GLY A 135 2.75 -12.50 10.86
N SER A 136 3.02 -12.57 12.18
CA SER A 136 2.30 -11.80 13.20
C SER A 136 2.81 -10.36 13.36
N HIS A 137 3.87 -9.96 12.66
CA HIS A 137 4.45 -8.61 12.76
C HIS A 137 3.65 -7.60 11.91
N THR A 138 2.42 -7.31 12.32
CA THR A 138 1.55 -6.36 11.60
C THR A 138 2.13 -4.96 11.48
N GLY A 139 3.06 -4.57 12.35
CA GLY A 139 3.82 -3.33 12.24
C GLY A 139 4.72 -3.27 11.00
N TYR A 140 5.26 -4.40 10.54
CA TYR A 140 6.04 -4.45 9.31
C TYR A 140 5.14 -4.23 8.08
N LEU A 141 4.01 -4.91 8.03
CA LEU A 141 3.01 -4.65 7.01
C LEU A 141 2.55 -3.18 7.03
N ALA A 142 2.37 -2.60 8.22
CA ALA A 142 1.97 -1.20 8.33
C ALA A 142 3.03 -0.24 7.79
N CYS A 143 4.34 -0.52 7.98
CA CYS A 143 5.42 0.27 7.38
C CYS A 143 5.38 0.21 5.86
N THR A 144 5.31 -0.99 5.29
CA THR A 144 5.18 -1.17 3.83
C THR A 144 3.97 -0.42 3.28
N VAL A 145 2.80 -0.56 3.90
CA VAL A 145 1.56 0.11 3.47
C VAL A 145 1.68 1.63 3.58
N ALA A 146 2.23 2.15 4.68
CA ALA A 146 2.42 3.58 4.87
C ALA A 146 3.43 4.17 3.88
N HIS A 147 4.48 3.44 3.52
CA HIS A 147 5.44 3.81 2.48
C HIS A 147 4.75 3.98 1.12
N GLU A 148 3.92 3.03 0.71
CA GLU A 148 3.18 3.11 -0.54
C GLU A 148 2.13 4.25 -0.52
N ILE A 149 1.45 4.46 0.61
CA ILE A 149 0.54 5.60 0.79
C ILE A 149 1.32 6.92 0.68
N ALA A 150 2.54 7.01 1.20
CA ALA A 150 3.38 8.21 1.07
C ALA A 150 3.70 8.51 -0.40
N HIS A 151 4.03 7.51 -1.21
CA HIS A 151 4.22 7.69 -2.65
C HIS A 151 3.00 8.30 -3.34
N ILE A 152 1.81 7.83 -2.99
CA ILE A 152 0.55 8.33 -3.56
C ILE A 152 0.25 9.75 -3.05
N SER A 153 0.28 9.98 -1.75
CA SER A 153 -0.09 11.27 -1.13
C SER A 153 0.87 12.40 -1.51
N ARG A 154 2.15 12.09 -1.73
CA ARG A 154 3.16 13.01 -2.24
C ARG A 154 3.15 13.16 -3.76
N ASN A 155 2.35 12.38 -4.49
CA ASN A 155 2.36 12.35 -5.96
C ASN A 155 3.76 12.05 -6.53
N HIS A 156 4.51 11.13 -5.96
CA HIS A 156 5.90 10.85 -6.34
C HIS A 156 6.04 10.46 -7.82
N ILE A 157 5.09 9.68 -8.36
CA ILE A 157 5.09 9.31 -9.79
C ILE A 157 4.96 10.54 -10.68
N PHE A 158 4.09 11.50 -10.31
CA PHE A 158 3.98 12.76 -11.04
C PHE A 158 5.25 13.59 -10.92
N GLN A 159 5.81 13.71 -9.73
CA GLN A 159 7.07 14.44 -9.50
C GLN A 159 8.22 13.88 -10.34
N GLN A 160 8.33 12.54 -10.41
CA GLN A 160 9.33 11.87 -11.24
C GLN A 160 9.13 12.18 -12.72
N SER A 161 7.90 12.02 -13.22
CA SER A 161 7.57 12.30 -14.63
C SER A 161 7.79 13.76 -14.98
N TYR A 162 7.42 14.68 -14.08
CA TYR A 162 7.66 16.11 -14.27
C TYR A 162 9.16 16.45 -14.34
N HIS A 163 9.95 15.87 -13.42
CA HIS A 163 11.41 16.05 -13.39
C HIS A 163 12.05 15.60 -14.70
N LEU A 164 11.68 14.42 -15.20
CA LEU A 164 12.16 13.86 -16.44
C LEU A 164 11.88 14.76 -17.65
N ASN A 165 10.64 15.23 -17.77
CA ASN A 165 10.18 15.95 -18.94
C ASN A 165 10.57 17.42 -18.96
N HIS A 166 10.79 18.04 -17.80
CA HIS A 166 11.03 19.48 -17.70
C HIS A 166 12.46 19.83 -17.26
N ASN A 167 13.02 19.15 -16.25
CA ASN A 167 14.29 19.54 -15.68
C ASN A 167 15.49 18.90 -16.42
N LEU A 168 15.27 17.79 -17.12
CA LEU A 168 16.32 17.07 -17.83
C LEU A 168 16.32 17.32 -19.35
N HIS A 169 15.52 18.25 -19.81
CA HIS A 169 15.44 18.60 -21.22
C HIS A 169 16.82 19.03 -21.74
N GLY A 170 17.22 18.49 -22.91
CA GLY A 170 18.50 18.82 -23.54
C GLY A 170 19.72 18.09 -23.01
N GLN A 171 19.62 17.29 -21.95
CA GLN A 171 20.71 16.42 -21.50
C GLN A 171 20.83 15.16 -22.36
N ASN A 172 22.02 14.53 -22.39
CA ASN A 172 22.18 13.24 -23.03
C ASN A 172 21.47 12.12 -22.24
N GLU A 173 21.15 11.01 -22.90
CA GLU A 173 20.33 9.93 -22.32
C GLU A 173 20.96 9.29 -21.07
N GLN A 174 22.29 9.17 -21.01
CA GLN A 174 22.96 8.63 -19.83
C GLN A 174 22.85 9.58 -18.63
N ALA A 175 23.05 10.89 -18.85
CA ALA A 175 22.87 11.88 -17.80
C ALA A 175 21.43 11.97 -17.31
N LYS A 176 20.45 11.89 -18.23
CA LYS A 176 19.02 11.81 -17.88
C LYS A 176 18.75 10.60 -17.00
N LYS A 177 19.17 9.41 -17.42
CA LYS A 177 18.97 8.18 -16.66
C LYS A 177 19.55 8.29 -15.24
N LEU A 178 20.77 8.76 -15.08
CA LEU A 178 21.40 8.92 -13.77
C LEU A 178 20.67 9.95 -12.88
N ALA A 179 20.22 11.05 -13.47
CA ALA A 179 19.47 12.08 -12.75
C ALA A 179 18.06 11.56 -12.35
N GLU A 180 17.41 10.80 -13.21
CA GLU A 180 16.16 10.12 -12.91
C GLU A 180 16.32 9.13 -11.74
N MET A 181 17.34 8.27 -11.78
CA MET A 181 17.61 7.32 -10.72
C MET A 181 17.93 8.01 -9.39
N LYS A 182 18.70 9.11 -9.44
CA LYS A 182 18.96 9.93 -8.26
C LYS A 182 17.66 10.49 -7.67
N ARG A 183 16.77 11.04 -8.51
CA ARG A 183 15.48 11.57 -8.05
C ARG A 183 14.61 10.48 -7.45
N SER A 184 14.57 9.30 -8.07
CA SER A 184 13.87 8.14 -7.54
C SER A 184 14.32 7.83 -6.11
N ARG A 185 15.62 7.73 -5.87
CA ARG A 185 16.18 7.45 -4.53
C ARG A 185 15.82 8.51 -3.49
N GLU A 186 15.79 9.80 -3.88
CA GLU A 186 15.35 10.87 -2.98
C GLU A 186 13.89 10.69 -2.54
N LEU A 187 13.01 10.29 -3.48
CA LEU A 187 11.59 10.05 -3.21
C LEU A 187 11.38 8.81 -2.33
N GLU A 188 12.21 7.78 -2.49
CA GLU A 188 12.20 6.60 -1.61
C GLU A 188 12.54 6.98 -0.15
N LEU A 189 13.59 7.77 0.05
CA LEU A 189 13.96 8.26 1.38
C LEU A 189 12.90 9.20 1.99
N GLU A 190 12.15 9.92 1.17
CA GLU A 190 11.02 10.72 1.60
C GLU A 190 9.86 9.81 2.06
N ALA A 191 9.51 8.80 1.27
CA ALA A 191 8.47 7.84 1.59
C ALA A 191 8.79 7.04 2.88
N ASP A 192 10.04 6.66 3.07
CA ASP A 192 10.51 6.01 4.30
C ASP A 192 10.29 6.89 5.55
N ARG A 193 10.62 8.18 5.47
CA ARG A 193 10.42 9.13 6.58
C ARG A 193 8.94 9.36 6.88
N ASP A 194 8.13 9.50 5.83
CA ASP A 194 6.69 9.71 5.99
C ASP A 194 6.03 8.46 6.60
N ALA A 195 6.42 7.26 6.16
CA ALA A 195 5.94 6.00 6.74
C ALA A 195 6.27 5.92 8.23
N ALA A 196 7.51 6.19 8.63
CA ALA A 196 7.93 6.18 10.03
C ALA A 196 7.13 7.18 10.87
N THR A 197 6.87 8.37 10.32
CA THR A 197 6.07 9.43 10.96
C THR A 197 4.60 9.00 11.12
N MET A 198 4.01 8.43 10.06
CA MET A 198 2.64 7.91 10.11
C MET A 198 2.47 6.82 11.16
N LEU A 199 3.43 5.91 11.27
CA LEU A 199 3.37 4.85 12.27
C LEU A 199 3.53 5.38 13.70
N ALA A 200 4.39 6.36 13.91
CA ALA A 200 4.55 7.00 15.21
C ALA A 200 3.22 7.65 15.66
N ARG A 201 2.54 8.37 14.77
CA ARG A 201 1.22 8.99 15.04
C ARG A 201 0.13 7.93 15.29
N ALA A 202 0.16 6.82 14.59
CA ALA A 202 -0.76 5.69 14.78
C ALA A 202 -0.45 4.81 16.00
N GLY A 203 0.52 5.19 16.82
CA GLY A 203 0.88 4.50 18.06
C GLY A 203 1.48 3.11 17.85
N TYR A 204 2.18 2.89 16.74
CA TYR A 204 2.99 1.69 16.56
C TYR A 204 4.26 1.74 17.41
N PRO A 205 4.90 0.58 17.71
CA PRO A 205 6.14 0.54 18.47
C PRO A 205 7.22 1.44 17.86
N ALA A 206 8.02 2.05 18.71
CA ALA A 206 9.14 2.87 18.28
C ALA A 206 10.08 2.08 17.35
N ARG A 207 10.60 2.75 16.32
CA ARG A 207 11.55 2.22 15.34
C ARG A 207 11.07 0.98 14.56
N VAL A 208 9.76 0.75 14.50
CA VAL A 208 9.19 -0.43 13.82
C VAL A 208 9.56 -0.48 12.33
N CYS A 209 9.59 0.67 11.63
CA CYS A 209 10.00 0.72 10.23
C CYS A 209 11.52 0.51 10.05
N GLN A 210 12.33 0.90 11.01
CA GLN A 210 13.75 0.56 11.00
C GLN A 210 13.96 -0.96 11.14
N HIS A 211 13.16 -1.63 11.97
CA HIS A 211 13.22 -3.08 12.12
C HIS A 211 12.70 -3.82 10.90
N GLU A 212 11.63 -3.31 10.30
CA GLU A 212 11.09 -3.84 9.03
C GLU A 212 12.12 -3.72 7.91
N LEU A 213 12.71 -2.55 7.72
CA LEU A 213 13.73 -2.31 6.70
C LEU A 213 14.97 -3.22 6.90
N ALA A 214 15.39 -3.43 8.16
CA ALA A 214 16.45 -4.38 8.47
C ALA A 214 16.03 -5.86 8.21
N PHE A 215 14.75 -6.18 8.36
CA PHE A 215 14.20 -7.48 7.97
C PHE A 215 14.22 -7.64 6.45
N MET A 216 13.79 -6.63 5.70
CA MET A 216 13.81 -6.62 4.23
C MET A 216 15.22 -6.82 3.69
N ALA A 217 16.21 -6.08 4.20
CA ALA A 217 17.61 -6.20 3.83
C ALA A 217 18.14 -7.63 3.96
N ARG A 218 17.75 -8.35 5.02
CA ARG A 218 18.16 -9.75 5.23
C ARG A 218 17.37 -10.73 4.36
N SER A 219 16.13 -10.43 4.04
CA SER A 219 15.23 -11.34 3.32
C SER A 219 15.42 -11.29 1.81
N VAL A 220 15.71 -10.11 1.28
CA VAL A 220 15.92 -9.89 -0.15
C VAL A 220 17.38 -10.20 -0.55
N GLY A 221 18.32 -10.03 0.39
CA GLY A 221 19.74 -10.40 0.19
C GLY A 221 20.49 -9.56 -0.81
N ASP A 222 19.90 -8.44 -1.26
CA ASP A 222 20.40 -7.62 -2.34
C ASP A 222 20.50 -6.15 -1.93
N GLY A 223 21.45 -5.39 -2.52
CA GLY A 223 21.44 -3.94 -2.48
C GLY A 223 21.82 -3.30 -1.14
N SER A 224 22.85 -3.80 -0.42
CA SER A 224 23.38 -3.08 0.77
C SER A 224 23.90 -1.69 0.42
N ILE A 225 24.55 -1.54 -0.74
CA ILE A 225 25.16 -0.31 -1.23
C ILE A 225 24.28 0.34 -2.30
N THR A 226 24.23 1.66 -2.31
CA THR A 226 23.49 2.44 -3.32
C THR A 226 24.28 2.47 -4.63
N GLU A 227 23.75 1.83 -5.66
CA GLU A 227 24.30 1.93 -7.01
C GLU A 227 23.78 3.19 -7.72
N PRO A 228 24.61 3.86 -8.56
CA PRO A 228 24.22 5.10 -9.23
C PRO A 228 23.00 4.95 -10.15
N ASP A 229 22.82 3.80 -10.76
CA ASP A 229 21.75 3.47 -11.70
C ASP A 229 20.59 2.67 -11.07
N ALA A 230 20.60 2.50 -9.75
CA ALA A 230 19.50 1.88 -9.02
C ALA A 230 18.36 2.89 -8.78
N THR A 231 17.12 2.41 -8.86
CA THR A 231 15.91 3.18 -8.54
C THR A 231 15.73 3.39 -7.04
N HIS A 232 16.24 2.48 -6.22
CA HIS A 232 16.16 2.52 -4.76
C HIS A 232 17.54 2.74 -4.16
N PRO A 233 17.64 3.45 -3.01
CA PRO A 233 18.88 3.49 -2.24
C PRO A 233 19.19 2.11 -1.66
N GLY A 234 20.47 1.84 -1.45
CA GLY A 234 20.88 0.64 -0.71
C GLY A 234 20.37 0.65 0.73
N TYR A 235 20.22 -0.54 1.30
CA TYR A 235 19.65 -0.68 2.65
C TYR A 235 20.51 0.01 3.72
N GLU A 236 21.82 0.12 3.54
CA GLU A 236 22.68 0.86 4.48
C GLU A 236 22.33 2.34 4.53
N GLU A 237 22.10 2.96 3.37
CA GLU A 237 21.70 4.36 3.27
C GLU A 237 20.28 4.57 3.84
N ARG A 238 19.33 3.72 3.47
CA ARG A 238 17.95 3.77 4.00
C ARG A 238 17.94 3.60 5.52
N LEU A 239 18.65 2.62 6.07
CA LEU A 239 18.75 2.39 7.52
C LEU A 239 19.42 3.55 8.27
N ALA A 240 20.44 4.17 7.68
CA ALA A 240 21.08 5.36 8.26
C ALA A 240 20.12 6.55 8.29
N ALA A 241 19.44 6.83 7.16
CA ALA A 241 18.43 7.88 7.07
C ALA A 241 17.26 7.65 8.04
N MET A 242 16.77 6.41 8.14
CA MET A 242 15.69 6.02 9.04
C MET A 242 16.09 6.21 10.51
N ARG A 243 17.30 5.83 10.90
CA ARG A 243 17.83 6.07 12.26
C ARG A 243 17.85 7.55 12.59
N ALA A 244 18.43 8.36 11.69
CA ALA A 244 18.51 9.82 11.88
C ALA A 244 17.11 10.44 12.02
N HIS A 245 16.13 9.96 11.26
CA HIS A 245 14.76 10.42 11.33
C HIS A 245 14.10 10.05 12.68
N TYR A 246 14.26 8.82 13.17
CA TYR A 246 13.77 8.43 14.49
C TYR A 246 14.44 9.20 15.64
N ASP A 247 15.75 9.41 15.55
CA ASP A 247 16.48 10.22 16.55
C ASP A 247 15.99 11.69 16.59
N ALA A 248 15.56 12.22 15.44
CA ALA A 248 14.93 13.54 15.35
C ALA A 248 13.51 13.52 15.94
N MET A 249 12.70 12.51 15.65
CA MET A 249 11.35 12.37 16.22
C MET A 249 11.35 12.15 17.73
N GLU A 250 12.35 11.48 18.30
CA GLU A 250 12.50 11.34 19.75
C GLU A 250 12.71 12.69 20.44
N LYS A 251 13.43 13.63 19.79
CA LYS A 251 13.64 14.99 20.29
C LYS A 251 12.47 15.91 20.02
N HIS A 252 11.82 15.72 18.88
CA HIS A 252 10.72 16.52 18.39
C HIS A 252 9.60 15.59 17.90
N PRO A 253 8.74 15.08 18.79
CA PRO A 253 7.66 14.20 18.40
C PRO A 253 6.78 14.80 17.31
N PRO A 254 6.34 14.03 16.32
CA PRO A 254 5.50 14.57 15.27
C PRO A 254 4.18 15.08 15.85
N ALA A 255 3.75 16.24 15.37
CA ALA A 255 2.46 16.79 15.76
C ALA A 255 1.33 15.81 15.38
N ALA A 256 0.30 15.74 16.22
CA ALA A 256 -0.89 14.99 15.87
C ALA A 256 -1.55 15.63 14.64
N GLU A 257 -2.01 14.78 13.72
CA GLU A 257 -2.85 15.20 12.61
C GLU A 257 -4.33 14.94 12.90
N THR A 258 -5.18 15.54 12.08
CA THR A 258 -6.61 15.22 12.12
C THR A 258 -6.77 13.77 11.66
N SER A 259 -7.28 12.92 12.56
CA SER A 259 -7.54 11.52 12.21
C SER A 259 -8.53 11.43 11.06
N THR A 260 -8.19 10.67 10.04
CA THR A 260 -9.13 10.34 8.97
C THR A 260 -10.03 9.20 9.45
N ARG A 261 -11.34 9.48 9.59
CA ARG A 261 -12.30 8.39 9.75
C ARG A 261 -12.46 7.71 8.40
N ILE A 262 -12.29 6.40 8.37
CA ILE A 262 -12.30 5.61 7.14
C ILE A 262 -13.29 4.45 7.23
N SER A 263 -13.90 4.14 6.11
CA SER A 263 -14.61 2.89 5.88
C SER A 263 -13.81 2.01 4.91
N THR A 264 -13.93 0.69 5.08
CA THR A 264 -13.29 -0.28 4.20
C THR A 264 -14.31 -1.25 3.63
N SER A 265 -14.22 -1.55 2.34
CA SER A 265 -15.04 -2.55 1.67
C SER A 265 -14.18 -3.44 0.79
N TYR A 266 -14.54 -4.73 0.65
CA TYR A 266 -13.81 -5.68 -0.17
C TYR A 266 -14.69 -6.26 -1.26
N SER A 267 -14.25 -6.10 -2.52
CA SER A 267 -14.83 -6.77 -3.69
C SER A 267 -14.06 -8.06 -3.96
N ARG A 268 -14.72 -9.20 -3.78
CA ARG A 268 -14.10 -10.51 -4.03
C ARG A 268 -13.89 -10.80 -5.51
N SER A 269 -14.77 -10.29 -6.38
CA SER A 269 -14.66 -10.46 -7.83
C SER A 269 -13.44 -9.74 -8.38
N ASP A 270 -13.19 -8.53 -7.89
CA ASP A 270 -12.12 -7.66 -8.39
C ASP A 270 -10.84 -7.81 -7.56
N ASN A 271 -10.93 -8.52 -6.42
CA ASN A 271 -9.86 -8.66 -5.45
C ASN A 271 -9.32 -7.31 -4.95
N LEU A 272 -10.22 -6.35 -4.72
CA LEU A 272 -9.88 -4.99 -4.29
C LEU A 272 -10.48 -4.70 -2.91
N LEU A 273 -9.61 -4.28 -2.00
CA LEU A 273 -9.98 -3.63 -0.76
C LEU A 273 -9.96 -2.12 -1.00
N THR A 274 -11.11 -1.48 -0.86
CA THR A 274 -11.24 -0.01 -0.99
C THR A 274 -11.27 0.61 0.39
N LEU A 275 -10.41 1.60 0.60
CA LEU A 275 -10.46 2.53 1.71
C LEU A 275 -11.14 3.81 1.22
N THR A 276 -12.20 4.19 1.88
CA THR A 276 -12.94 5.43 1.58
C THR A 276 -12.89 6.34 2.80
N PRO A 277 -12.29 7.52 2.70
CA PRO A 277 -12.37 8.53 3.74
C PRO A 277 -13.84 8.97 3.94
N ASP A 278 -14.26 9.13 5.18
CA ASP A 278 -15.58 9.72 5.46
C ASP A 278 -15.57 11.19 5.05
N PRO A 279 -16.67 11.70 4.48
CA PRO A 279 -16.79 13.13 4.17
C PRO A 279 -16.53 14.00 5.41
N ARG A 280 -15.73 15.03 5.25
CA ARG A 280 -15.48 16.05 6.29
C ARG A 280 -16.60 17.05 6.40
#